data_f1888e7c259a7cc39d5b6b5acc6773b2
#
_entry.id   f1888e7c259a7cc39d5b6b5acc6773b2
#
_cell.length_a   1.000
_cell.length_b   1.000
_cell.length_c   1.000
_cell.angle_alpha   90.00
_cell.angle_beta   90.00
_cell.angle_gamma   90.00
#
_symmetry.space_group_name_H-M   'P 1'
#
loop_
_entity.id
_entity.type
_entity.pdbx_description
1 polymer ?
#
loop_
_entity_poly.entity_id
_entity_poly.type
_entity_poly.pdbx_seq_one_letter_code
_entity_poly.pdbx_strand_id
1 'polypeptide(L)'
;MIDSHSHIYCDAFDDDRDEVVARAREAGVRHIILPNENLESISRVAALHEQYPDYCSMALGLHPEDVHDDYLDVLERMRPMLDRYPVVAVGEIGIDLYWDKTWREQQKHALDIQLHWCHELGIPFIMHCREALDDILDVIDHLDCPLPQGVLHCFAETPADVERVRRRGDFYFGVNGVVTFKKSTVPQLLSVIGLDRLLLETDAPYLTPVPHRGKRNESAYIPHINDFIAKSLGVTPEAVSTATDRNAQQLFNLHL
;
A
#
# COMPACT_ATOMS: atom_id res chain seq x y z
N MET A 1 12.92 -8.32 5.73
CA MET A 1 11.73 -8.07 4.87
C MET A 1 11.27 -6.63 5.06
N ILE A 2 10.59 -6.06 4.08
CA ILE A 2 9.95 -4.75 4.16
C ILE A 2 8.44 -4.96 4.16
N ASP A 3 7.72 -4.29 5.08
CA ASP A 3 6.27 -4.17 5.06
C ASP A 3 5.90 -2.91 4.30
N SER A 4 5.43 -3.05 3.06
CA SER A 4 5.20 -1.92 2.16
C SER A 4 3.89 -1.17 2.40
N HIS A 5 3.06 -1.63 3.36
CA HIS A 5 1.79 -0.98 3.69
C HIS A 5 1.28 -1.41 5.07
N SER A 6 1.28 -0.49 6.03
CA SER A 6 0.82 -0.77 7.40
C SER A 6 0.35 0.48 8.13
N HIS A 7 -0.80 0.40 8.80
CA HIS A 7 -1.38 1.51 9.59
C HIS A 7 -1.10 1.36 11.09
N ILE A 8 0.10 0.92 11.47
CA ILE A 8 0.47 0.76 12.90
C ILE A 8 0.47 2.08 13.69
N TYR A 9 0.27 3.21 13.03
CA TYR A 9 0.05 4.52 13.66
C TYR A 9 -1.37 4.69 14.22
N CYS A 10 -2.35 3.88 13.76
CA CYS A 10 -3.76 4.04 14.15
C CYS A 10 -4.00 3.71 15.65
N ASP A 11 -5.16 4.09 16.15
CA ASP A 11 -5.56 3.96 17.56
C ASP A 11 -5.61 2.50 18.05
N ALA A 12 -5.81 1.55 17.14
CA ALA A 12 -5.77 0.12 17.47
C ALA A 12 -4.43 -0.33 18.10
N PHE A 13 -3.37 0.48 17.98
CA PHE A 13 -2.03 0.20 18.51
C PHE A 13 -1.59 1.14 19.63
N ASP A 14 -2.44 2.04 20.12
CA ASP A 14 -2.06 3.05 21.11
C ASP A 14 -1.50 2.46 22.39
N ASP A 15 -2.01 1.31 22.83
CA ASP A 15 -1.62 0.66 24.07
C ASP A 15 -0.28 -0.09 24.01
N ASP A 16 0.17 -0.54 22.79
CA ASP A 16 1.34 -1.45 22.65
C ASP A 16 2.16 -1.20 21.36
N ARG A 17 2.15 0.00 20.81
CA ARG A 17 2.81 0.31 19.52
C ARG A 17 4.31 0.04 19.53
N ASP A 18 5.00 0.37 20.61
CA ASP A 18 6.43 0.14 20.74
C ASP A 18 6.76 -1.36 20.77
N GLU A 19 5.92 -2.15 21.44
CA GLU A 19 6.03 -3.60 21.45
C GLU A 19 5.74 -4.22 20.08
N VAL A 20 4.78 -3.64 19.33
CA VAL A 20 4.49 -4.05 17.93
C VAL A 20 5.71 -3.82 17.05
N VAL A 21 6.36 -2.66 17.14
CA VAL A 21 7.60 -2.35 16.42
C VAL A 21 8.74 -3.30 16.85
N ALA A 22 8.87 -3.59 18.14
CA ALA A 22 9.86 -4.54 18.63
C ALA A 22 9.65 -5.94 18.07
N ARG A 23 8.41 -6.46 18.11
CA ARG A 23 8.07 -7.77 17.53
C ARG A 23 8.31 -7.82 16.02
N ALA A 24 8.02 -6.74 15.29
CA ALA A 24 8.29 -6.66 13.86
C ALA A 24 9.81 -6.79 13.56
N ARG A 25 10.65 -6.10 14.34
CA ARG A 25 12.11 -6.21 14.22
C ARG A 25 12.61 -7.63 14.55
N GLU A 26 12.11 -8.24 15.63
CA GLU A 26 12.43 -9.63 16.00
C GLU A 26 12.03 -10.64 14.92
N ALA A 27 10.92 -10.37 14.21
CA ALA A 27 10.45 -11.18 13.08
C ALA A 27 11.25 -10.94 11.78
N GLY A 28 12.25 -10.04 11.79
CA GLY A 28 13.10 -9.74 10.65
C GLY A 28 12.51 -8.73 9.66
N VAL A 29 11.49 -7.96 10.06
CA VAL A 29 11.04 -6.77 9.31
C VAL A 29 12.08 -5.68 9.53
N ARG A 30 12.59 -5.13 8.42
CA ARG A 30 13.66 -4.13 8.45
C ARG A 30 13.16 -2.70 8.23
N HIS A 31 11.98 -2.57 7.65
CA HIS A 31 11.37 -1.28 7.33
C HIS A 31 9.86 -1.40 7.14
N ILE A 32 9.13 -0.33 7.44
CA ILE A 32 7.67 -0.24 7.30
C ILE A 32 7.30 1.05 6.57
N ILE A 33 6.45 0.94 5.54
CA ILE A 33 5.83 2.12 4.91
C ILE A 33 4.49 2.38 5.59
N LEU A 34 4.27 3.63 5.99
CA LEU A 34 3.10 4.11 6.69
C LEU A 34 2.28 5.05 5.78
N PRO A 35 1.33 4.55 5.00
CA PRO A 35 0.41 5.42 4.28
C PRO A 35 -0.61 6.00 5.26
N ASN A 36 -0.93 7.31 5.13
CA ASN A 36 -2.02 7.91 5.87
C ASN A 36 -3.34 7.72 5.13
N GLU A 37 -4.46 8.03 5.79
CA GLU A 37 -5.80 7.94 5.22
C GLU A 37 -6.40 9.33 4.93
N ASN A 38 -6.22 10.28 5.87
CA ASN A 38 -6.84 11.61 5.84
C ASN A 38 -5.95 12.66 6.52
N LEU A 39 -6.43 13.92 6.58
CA LEU A 39 -5.68 15.01 7.23
C LEU A 39 -5.38 14.76 8.71
N GLU A 40 -6.29 14.10 9.43
CA GLU A 40 -6.17 13.85 10.88
C GLU A 40 -5.06 12.84 11.18
N SER A 41 -4.93 11.81 10.35
CA SER A 41 -3.93 10.76 10.49
C SER A 41 -2.49 11.20 10.20
N ILE A 42 -2.29 12.30 9.45
CA ILE A 42 -0.94 12.81 9.10
C ILE A 42 -0.07 13.02 10.35
N SER A 43 -0.63 13.61 11.41
CA SER A 43 0.12 13.89 12.63
C SER A 43 0.59 12.62 13.34
N ARG A 44 -0.21 11.55 13.30
CA ARG A 44 0.13 10.24 13.90
C ARG A 44 1.20 9.52 13.09
N VAL A 45 1.10 9.55 11.75
CA VAL A 45 2.13 9.01 10.85
C VAL A 45 3.44 9.74 11.04
N ALA A 46 3.42 11.10 11.09
CA ALA A 46 4.61 11.92 11.32
C ALA A 46 5.28 11.61 12.67
N ALA A 47 4.49 11.53 13.75
CA ALA A 47 5.01 11.21 15.07
C ALA A 47 5.70 9.83 15.11
N LEU A 48 5.13 8.82 14.45
CA LEU A 48 5.73 7.49 14.38
C LEU A 48 7.00 7.46 13.53
N HIS A 49 7.02 8.18 12.42
CA HIS A 49 8.23 8.38 11.62
C HIS A 49 9.34 9.10 12.42
N GLU A 50 9.01 10.17 13.13
CA GLU A 50 9.97 10.90 13.98
C GLU A 50 10.54 10.03 15.10
N GLN A 51 9.73 9.13 15.65
CA GLN A 51 10.17 8.18 16.69
C GLN A 51 11.08 7.08 16.13
N TYR A 52 10.86 6.66 14.88
CA TYR A 52 11.61 5.57 14.22
C TYR A 52 12.06 5.96 12.80
N PRO A 53 12.88 7.02 12.62
CA PRO A 53 13.17 7.59 11.29
C PRO A 53 13.90 6.63 10.34
N ASP A 54 14.73 5.73 10.87
CA ASP A 54 15.45 4.72 10.09
C ASP A 54 14.65 3.44 9.85
N TYR A 55 13.41 3.36 10.40
CA TYR A 55 12.60 2.15 10.37
C TYR A 55 11.23 2.34 9.74
N CYS A 56 10.68 3.55 9.78
CA CYS A 56 9.37 3.88 9.24
C CYS A 56 9.46 5.00 8.22
N SER A 57 8.92 4.83 7.03
CA SER A 57 8.75 5.89 6.03
C SER A 57 7.28 6.28 5.89
N MET A 58 7.05 7.55 5.53
CA MET A 58 5.70 8.10 5.37
C MET A 58 5.26 8.08 3.92
N ALA A 59 3.98 7.82 3.67
CA ALA A 59 3.30 8.21 2.45
C ALA A 59 2.04 9.00 2.81
N LEU A 60 1.73 10.05 2.05
CA LEU A 60 0.58 10.92 2.32
C LEU A 60 -0.33 11.01 1.10
N GLY A 61 -1.63 10.82 1.34
CA GLY A 61 -2.69 10.91 0.34
C GLY A 61 -4.06 10.94 1.00
N LEU A 62 -5.09 11.28 0.24
CA LEU A 62 -6.49 11.20 0.66
C LEU A 62 -7.06 9.86 0.23
N HIS A 63 -7.36 9.01 1.21
CA HIS A 63 -7.97 7.72 0.99
C HIS A 63 -9.37 7.85 0.37
N PRO A 64 -9.77 6.98 -0.57
CA PRO A 64 -11.06 7.09 -1.24
C PRO A 64 -12.28 7.03 -0.30
N GLU A 65 -12.21 6.33 0.83
CA GLU A 65 -13.30 6.31 1.81
C GLU A 65 -13.49 7.65 2.55
N ASP A 66 -12.46 8.52 2.55
CA ASP A 66 -12.50 9.88 3.12
C ASP A 66 -12.81 10.96 2.06
N VAL A 67 -13.12 10.58 0.82
CA VAL A 67 -13.52 11.50 -0.23
C VAL A 67 -15.02 11.79 -0.14
N HIS A 68 -15.36 13.02 0.25
CA HIS A 68 -16.73 13.52 0.39
C HIS A 68 -16.94 14.80 -0.41
N ASP A 69 -17.97 15.58 -0.10
CA ASP A 69 -18.31 16.83 -0.79
C ASP A 69 -17.26 17.95 -0.65
N ASP A 70 -16.46 17.91 0.42
CA ASP A 70 -15.39 18.86 0.75
C ASP A 70 -13.99 18.41 0.26
N TYR A 71 -13.89 17.34 -0.50
CA TYR A 71 -12.60 16.73 -0.88
C TYR A 71 -11.59 17.68 -1.52
N LEU A 72 -12.06 18.71 -2.26
CA LEU A 72 -11.16 19.69 -2.86
C LEU A 72 -10.47 20.56 -1.80
N ASP A 73 -11.20 21.00 -0.78
CA ASP A 73 -10.64 21.74 0.36
C ASP A 73 -9.66 20.88 1.14
N VAL A 74 -9.98 19.59 1.30
CA VAL A 74 -9.09 18.61 1.95
C VAL A 74 -7.80 18.45 1.16
N LEU A 75 -7.88 18.26 -0.16
CA LEU A 75 -6.71 18.13 -1.04
C LEU A 75 -5.85 19.40 -1.06
N GLU A 76 -6.47 20.59 -1.13
CA GLU A 76 -5.76 21.89 -1.06
C GLU A 76 -4.95 22.02 0.24
N ARG A 77 -5.50 21.56 1.36
CA ARG A 77 -4.80 21.56 2.66
C ARG A 77 -3.74 20.47 2.77
N MET A 78 -3.92 19.35 2.09
CA MET A 78 -2.99 18.22 2.12
C MET A 78 -1.75 18.46 1.24
N ARG A 79 -1.90 19.08 0.07
CA ARG A 79 -0.80 19.28 -0.88
C ARG A 79 0.47 19.90 -0.26
N PRO A 80 0.40 20.97 0.56
CA PRO A 80 1.58 21.53 1.22
C PRO A 80 2.25 20.58 2.22
N MET A 81 1.54 19.57 2.73
CA MET A 81 2.12 18.60 3.66
C MET A 81 3.10 17.64 2.96
N LEU A 82 2.89 17.37 1.66
CA LEU A 82 3.84 16.59 0.85
C LEU A 82 5.20 17.28 0.68
N ASP A 83 5.23 18.61 0.69
CA ASP A 83 6.48 19.38 0.64
C ASP A 83 7.12 19.52 2.03
N ARG A 84 6.31 19.43 3.08
CA ARG A 84 6.74 19.60 4.47
C ARG A 84 7.38 18.37 5.08
N TYR A 85 6.87 17.18 4.74
CA TYR A 85 7.29 15.90 5.31
C TYR A 85 8.15 15.10 4.34
N PRO A 86 9.06 14.24 4.82
CA PRO A 86 9.91 13.39 3.98
C PRO A 86 9.14 12.18 3.48
N VAL A 87 8.16 12.41 2.61
CA VAL A 87 7.30 11.37 2.06
C VAL A 87 8.02 10.58 0.95
N VAL A 88 7.83 9.25 0.93
CA VAL A 88 8.38 8.36 -0.09
C VAL A 88 7.38 8.02 -1.19
N ALA A 89 6.10 8.34 -1.00
CA ALA A 89 5.02 8.11 -1.97
C ALA A 89 3.84 9.05 -1.71
N VAL A 90 2.98 9.25 -2.71
CA VAL A 90 1.61 9.73 -2.49
C VAL A 90 0.74 8.50 -2.25
N GLY A 91 0.11 8.43 -1.10
CA GLY A 91 -0.72 7.30 -0.73
C GLY A 91 -1.13 7.31 0.76
N GLU A 92 -2.24 6.74 1.02
CA GLU A 92 -3.04 5.86 0.18
C GLU A 92 -4.05 6.68 -0.65
N ILE A 93 -4.11 6.41 -1.96
CA ILE A 93 -5.02 7.08 -2.91
C ILE A 93 -5.75 6.02 -3.72
N GLY A 94 -6.83 6.36 -4.39
CA GLY A 94 -7.50 5.38 -5.26
C GLY A 94 -9.00 5.51 -5.29
N ILE A 95 -9.68 4.38 -5.50
CA ILE A 95 -11.14 4.31 -5.58
C ILE A 95 -11.65 3.09 -4.82
N ASP A 96 -12.65 3.29 -3.94
CA ASP A 96 -13.40 2.25 -3.24
C ASP A 96 -14.89 2.38 -3.55
N LEU A 97 -15.46 1.37 -4.21
CA LEU A 97 -16.88 1.33 -4.53
C LEU A 97 -17.62 0.21 -3.79
N TYR A 98 -16.99 -0.39 -2.78
CA TYR A 98 -17.58 -1.46 -2.00
C TYR A 98 -18.56 -0.94 -0.95
N TRP A 99 -18.15 0.07 -0.17
CA TRP A 99 -18.97 0.59 0.92
C TRP A 99 -19.98 1.63 0.46
N ASP A 100 -19.52 2.63 -0.32
CA ASP A 100 -20.35 3.71 -0.81
C ASP A 100 -19.96 4.10 -2.25
N LYS A 101 -20.97 4.17 -3.12
CA LYS A 101 -20.81 4.56 -4.53
C LYS A 101 -21.21 6.02 -4.80
N THR A 102 -21.65 6.71 -3.75
CA THR A 102 -22.15 8.09 -3.85
C THR A 102 -21.08 9.02 -4.39
N TRP A 103 -19.83 8.84 -3.93
CA TRP A 103 -18.71 9.73 -4.22
C TRP A 103 -17.81 9.25 -5.38
N ARG A 104 -18.31 8.36 -6.23
CA ARG A 104 -17.53 7.76 -7.33
C ARG A 104 -16.81 8.80 -8.20
N GLU A 105 -17.51 9.83 -8.67
CA GLU A 105 -16.92 10.86 -9.54
C GLU A 105 -15.93 11.75 -8.79
N GLN A 106 -16.20 12.02 -7.51
CA GLN A 106 -15.28 12.76 -6.64
C GLN A 106 -14.01 11.94 -6.36
N GLN A 107 -14.13 10.64 -6.13
CA GLN A 107 -12.99 9.74 -5.96
C GLN A 107 -12.13 9.68 -7.23
N LYS A 108 -12.74 9.59 -8.42
CA LYS A 108 -12.02 9.66 -9.71
C LYS A 108 -11.26 10.99 -9.86
N HIS A 109 -11.90 12.11 -9.56
CA HIS A 109 -11.25 13.42 -9.64
C HIS A 109 -10.16 13.61 -8.58
N ALA A 110 -10.38 13.13 -7.35
CA ALA A 110 -9.36 13.16 -6.30
C ALA A 110 -8.15 12.28 -6.67
N LEU A 111 -8.37 11.12 -7.29
CA LEU A 111 -7.31 10.27 -7.81
C LEU A 111 -6.49 10.96 -8.89
N ASP A 112 -7.16 11.58 -9.87
CA ASP A 112 -6.50 12.34 -10.94
C ASP A 112 -5.59 13.43 -10.38
N ILE A 113 -6.09 14.27 -9.47
CA ILE A 113 -5.30 15.32 -8.80
C ILE A 113 -4.07 14.74 -8.10
N GLN A 114 -4.23 13.64 -7.38
CA GLN A 114 -3.15 13.04 -6.60
C GLN A 114 -2.12 12.31 -7.47
N LEU A 115 -2.50 11.78 -8.62
CA LEU A 115 -1.56 11.26 -9.61
C LEU A 115 -0.71 12.38 -10.23
N HIS A 116 -1.26 13.58 -10.42
CA HIS A 116 -0.49 14.76 -10.81
C HIS A 116 0.54 15.14 -9.73
N TRP A 117 0.21 15.08 -8.46
CA TRP A 117 1.19 15.29 -7.37
C TRP A 117 2.35 14.31 -7.43
N CYS A 118 2.07 13.01 -7.71
CA CYS A 118 3.14 12.03 -7.89
C CYS A 118 4.09 12.44 -9.03
N HIS A 119 3.53 12.87 -10.16
CA HIS A 119 4.31 13.33 -11.31
C HIS A 119 5.14 14.58 -10.99
N GLU A 120 4.54 15.59 -10.35
CA GLU A 120 5.20 16.85 -9.97
C GLU A 120 6.36 16.63 -9.00
N LEU A 121 6.17 15.72 -8.04
CA LEU A 121 7.15 15.42 -6.99
C LEU A 121 8.17 14.35 -7.41
N GLY A 122 7.92 13.64 -8.50
CA GLY A 122 8.77 12.53 -8.96
C GLY A 122 8.79 11.34 -7.99
N ILE A 123 7.69 11.11 -7.25
CA ILE A 123 7.55 10.02 -6.29
C ILE A 123 6.42 9.06 -6.71
N PRO A 124 6.46 7.78 -6.28
CA PRO A 124 5.45 6.79 -6.64
C PRO A 124 4.12 7.02 -5.92
N PHE A 125 3.10 6.27 -6.38
CA PHE A 125 1.82 6.17 -5.67
C PHE A 125 1.66 4.83 -4.95
N ILE A 126 0.81 4.82 -3.90
CA ILE A 126 0.23 3.63 -3.28
C ILE A 126 -1.27 3.66 -3.56
N MET A 127 -1.74 2.72 -4.40
CA MET A 127 -3.10 2.71 -4.95
C MET A 127 -4.00 1.72 -4.23
N HIS A 128 -5.07 2.22 -3.65
CA HIS A 128 -6.23 1.45 -3.20
C HIS A 128 -7.16 1.13 -4.36
N CYS A 129 -7.58 -0.12 -4.47
CA CYS A 129 -8.51 -0.57 -5.51
C CYS A 129 -9.50 -1.58 -4.92
N ARG A 130 -10.76 -1.19 -4.76
CA ARG A 130 -11.78 -2.13 -4.28
C ARG A 130 -13.09 -1.96 -5.06
N GLU A 131 -13.47 -3.00 -5.83
CA GLU A 131 -14.59 -2.98 -6.77
C GLU A 131 -14.52 -1.81 -7.78
N ALA A 132 -13.31 -1.32 -8.13
CA ALA A 132 -13.13 -0.07 -8.82
C ALA A 132 -12.04 -0.08 -9.92
N LEU A 133 -11.53 -1.25 -10.30
CA LEU A 133 -10.40 -1.32 -11.24
C LEU A 133 -10.70 -0.63 -12.58
N ASP A 134 -11.93 -0.77 -13.11
CA ASP A 134 -12.31 -0.13 -14.36
C ASP A 134 -12.27 1.40 -14.27
N ASP A 135 -12.69 1.96 -13.13
CA ASP A 135 -12.64 3.41 -12.89
C ASP A 135 -11.22 3.92 -12.74
N ILE A 136 -10.38 3.19 -12.03
CA ILE A 136 -8.95 3.52 -11.89
C ILE A 136 -8.26 3.50 -13.25
N LEU A 137 -8.50 2.46 -14.05
CA LEU A 137 -7.92 2.36 -15.39
C LEU A 137 -8.45 3.45 -16.33
N ASP A 138 -9.71 3.88 -16.18
CA ASP A 138 -10.27 5.00 -16.91
C ASP A 138 -9.58 6.32 -16.56
N VAL A 139 -9.33 6.59 -15.27
CA VAL A 139 -8.56 7.76 -14.83
C VAL A 139 -7.14 7.73 -15.41
N ILE A 140 -6.46 6.59 -15.30
CA ILE A 140 -5.10 6.43 -15.85
C ILE A 140 -5.07 6.64 -17.36
N ASP A 141 -6.06 6.14 -18.10
CA ASP A 141 -6.12 6.27 -19.57
C ASP A 141 -6.38 7.72 -20.04
N HIS A 142 -6.93 8.59 -19.17
CA HIS A 142 -7.22 9.99 -19.46
C HIS A 142 -6.25 10.97 -18.78
N LEU A 143 -5.26 10.46 -18.03
CA LEU A 143 -4.27 11.29 -17.35
C LEU A 143 -3.46 12.10 -18.38
N ASP A 144 -3.35 13.41 -18.20
CA ASP A 144 -2.69 14.32 -19.14
C ASP A 144 -1.20 14.59 -18.82
N CYS A 145 -0.64 13.84 -17.88
CA CYS A 145 0.79 13.83 -17.56
C CYS A 145 1.37 12.42 -17.67
N PRO A 146 2.73 12.27 -17.74
CA PRO A 146 3.37 10.96 -17.66
C PRO A 146 2.96 10.20 -16.41
N LEU A 147 2.49 8.97 -16.58
CA LEU A 147 2.04 8.13 -15.47
C LEU A 147 3.20 7.80 -14.53
N PRO A 148 3.09 8.13 -13.23
CA PRO A 148 4.10 7.78 -12.24
C PRO A 148 4.22 6.26 -12.05
N GLN A 149 5.35 5.79 -11.51
CA GLN A 149 5.41 4.42 -10.98
C GLN A 149 4.55 4.29 -9.72
N GLY A 150 4.17 3.05 -9.39
CA GLY A 150 3.41 2.85 -8.17
C GLY A 150 3.14 1.38 -7.88
N VAL A 151 2.43 1.16 -6.80
CA VAL A 151 1.93 -0.14 -6.37
C VAL A 151 0.41 -0.10 -6.25
N LEU A 152 -0.25 -1.15 -6.79
CA LEU A 152 -1.62 -1.45 -6.42
C LEU A 152 -1.54 -2.32 -5.17
N HIS A 153 -1.80 -1.72 -3.98
CA HIS A 153 -1.77 -2.47 -2.74
C HIS A 153 -2.97 -3.41 -2.62
N CYS A 154 -2.86 -4.43 -1.79
CA CYS A 154 -3.93 -5.41 -1.53
C CYS A 154 -4.57 -5.99 -2.81
N PHE A 155 -3.76 -6.21 -3.87
CA PHE A 155 -4.29 -6.57 -5.19
C PHE A 155 -4.94 -7.97 -5.18
N ALA A 156 -6.25 -8.02 -5.35
CA ALA A 156 -7.05 -9.24 -5.24
C ALA A 156 -7.98 -9.48 -6.44
N GLU A 157 -7.70 -8.85 -7.58
CA GLU A 157 -8.44 -8.96 -8.83
C GLU A 157 -8.15 -10.29 -9.55
N THR A 158 -8.31 -10.37 -10.86
CA THR A 158 -8.08 -11.59 -11.65
C THR A 158 -6.72 -11.60 -12.35
N PRO A 159 -6.22 -12.77 -12.82
CA PRO A 159 -5.03 -12.84 -13.67
C PRO A 159 -5.11 -11.98 -14.93
N ALA A 160 -6.31 -11.87 -15.53
CA ALA A 160 -6.53 -11.01 -16.69
C ALA A 160 -6.36 -9.51 -16.33
N ASP A 161 -6.70 -9.13 -15.10
CA ASP A 161 -6.58 -7.76 -14.61
C ASP A 161 -5.13 -7.37 -14.35
N VAL A 162 -4.27 -8.30 -13.93
CA VAL A 162 -2.81 -8.07 -13.88
C VAL A 162 -2.30 -7.61 -15.25
N GLU A 163 -2.72 -8.27 -16.33
CA GLU A 163 -2.33 -7.93 -17.68
C GLU A 163 -2.96 -6.59 -18.16
N ARG A 164 -4.17 -6.26 -17.70
CA ARG A 164 -4.80 -4.96 -17.99
C ARG A 164 -4.02 -3.81 -17.36
N VAL A 165 -3.60 -3.97 -16.10
CA VAL A 165 -2.77 -2.99 -15.38
C VAL A 165 -1.43 -2.83 -16.07
N ARG A 166 -0.73 -3.93 -16.39
CA ARG A 166 0.59 -3.94 -17.03
C ARG A 166 0.64 -3.23 -18.39
N ARG A 167 -0.43 -3.27 -19.15
CA ARG A 167 -0.50 -2.54 -20.44
C ARG A 167 -0.42 -1.03 -20.28
N ARG A 168 -0.63 -0.49 -19.08
CA ARG A 168 -0.64 0.96 -18.79
C ARG A 168 0.65 1.44 -18.14
N GLY A 169 1.39 0.55 -17.52
CA GLY A 169 2.63 0.92 -16.85
C GLY A 169 3.33 -0.25 -16.17
N ASP A 170 4.52 0.01 -15.70
CA ASP A 170 5.37 -0.95 -14.99
C ASP A 170 5.12 -0.85 -13.48
N PHE A 171 3.99 -1.40 -13.02
CA PHE A 171 3.53 -1.31 -11.66
C PHE A 171 3.91 -2.52 -10.82
N TYR A 172 3.98 -2.29 -9.51
CA TYR A 172 4.08 -3.32 -8.49
C TYR A 172 2.70 -3.72 -7.96
N PHE A 173 2.64 -4.90 -7.34
CA PHE A 173 1.42 -5.47 -6.77
C PHE A 173 1.69 -5.87 -5.32
N GLY A 174 0.94 -5.27 -4.39
CA GLY A 174 1.01 -5.59 -2.97
C GLY A 174 0.23 -6.86 -2.66
N VAL A 175 0.84 -7.76 -1.90
CA VAL A 175 0.24 -9.01 -1.45
C VAL A 175 0.35 -9.12 0.06
N ASN A 176 -0.81 -9.22 0.71
CA ASN A 176 -0.96 -9.28 2.16
C ASN A 176 -1.52 -10.62 2.65
N GLY A 177 -1.99 -10.63 3.91
CA GLY A 177 -2.52 -11.81 4.57
C GLY A 177 -3.64 -12.54 3.84
N VAL A 178 -4.37 -11.87 2.93
CA VAL A 178 -5.44 -12.47 2.11
C VAL A 178 -4.93 -13.66 1.29
N VAL A 179 -3.67 -13.66 0.87
CA VAL A 179 -3.07 -14.78 0.12
C VAL A 179 -3.17 -16.11 0.87
N THR A 180 -3.22 -16.08 2.20
CA THR A 180 -3.29 -17.27 3.06
C THR A 180 -4.71 -17.75 3.32
N PHE A 181 -5.75 -17.01 2.89
CA PHE A 181 -7.13 -17.35 3.21
C PHE A 181 -7.65 -18.53 2.37
N LYS A 182 -8.40 -19.43 3.01
CA LYS A 182 -8.88 -20.68 2.39
C LYS A 182 -9.65 -20.49 1.07
N LYS A 183 -10.35 -19.36 0.91
CA LYS A 183 -11.16 -19.05 -0.28
C LYS A 183 -10.54 -17.98 -1.16
N SER A 184 -9.29 -17.58 -0.89
CA SER A 184 -8.61 -16.55 -1.67
C SER A 184 -8.26 -17.02 -3.07
N THR A 185 -8.44 -16.13 -4.03
CA THR A 185 -7.97 -16.28 -5.42
C THR A 185 -6.57 -15.70 -5.63
N VAL A 186 -6.06 -14.91 -4.69
CA VAL A 186 -4.75 -14.24 -4.76
C VAL A 186 -3.59 -15.19 -5.08
N PRO A 187 -3.54 -16.46 -4.57
CA PRO A 187 -2.48 -17.39 -4.96
C PRO A 187 -2.36 -17.62 -6.47
N GLN A 188 -3.46 -17.49 -7.23
CA GLN A 188 -3.47 -17.66 -8.68
C GLN A 188 -2.78 -16.48 -9.40
N LEU A 189 -2.67 -15.32 -8.75
CA LEU A 189 -2.04 -14.13 -9.31
C LEU A 189 -0.51 -14.20 -9.23
N LEU A 190 0.04 -14.92 -8.24
CA LEU A 190 1.47 -14.89 -7.91
C LEU A 190 2.36 -15.24 -9.09
N SER A 191 1.99 -16.27 -9.88
CA SER A 191 2.75 -16.69 -11.06
C SER A 191 2.64 -15.72 -12.23
N VAL A 192 1.52 -14.98 -12.32
CA VAL A 192 1.30 -13.97 -13.35
C VAL A 192 2.02 -12.67 -12.98
N ILE A 193 1.96 -12.26 -11.71
CA ILE A 193 2.68 -11.09 -11.20
C ILE A 193 4.20 -11.30 -11.30
N GLY A 194 4.70 -12.46 -10.88
CA GLY A 194 6.13 -12.72 -10.81
C GLY A 194 6.81 -11.98 -9.65
N LEU A 195 7.95 -12.53 -9.19
CA LEU A 195 8.68 -11.98 -8.04
C LEU A 195 9.27 -10.58 -8.27
N ASP A 196 9.50 -10.21 -9.50
CA ASP A 196 10.09 -8.92 -9.89
C ASP A 196 9.12 -7.73 -9.78
N ARG A 197 7.83 -7.99 -9.57
CA ARG A 197 6.80 -6.95 -9.41
C ARG A 197 5.93 -7.15 -8.16
N LEU A 198 6.36 -8.01 -7.25
CA LEU A 198 5.64 -8.32 -6.02
C LEU A 198 6.19 -7.47 -4.86
N LEU A 199 5.30 -6.95 -4.01
CA LEU A 199 5.62 -6.39 -2.71
C LEU A 199 4.92 -7.18 -1.60
N LEU A 200 5.58 -7.28 -0.44
CA LEU A 200 4.98 -7.82 0.78
C LEU A 200 4.40 -6.69 1.61
N GLU A 201 3.23 -6.92 2.15
CA GLU A 201 2.56 -5.96 3.02
C GLU A 201 1.70 -6.66 4.06
N THR A 202 1.31 -5.96 5.11
CA THR A 202 0.36 -6.49 6.09
C THR A 202 -1.02 -5.89 5.95
N ASP A 203 -1.11 -4.60 5.67
CA ASP A 203 -2.32 -3.80 5.83
C ASP A 203 -2.84 -3.85 7.29
N ALA A 204 -1.90 -3.89 8.24
CA ALA A 204 -2.23 -3.95 9.67
C ALA A 204 -2.93 -2.67 10.12
N PRO A 205 -4.00 -2.77 10.93
CA PRO A 205 -4.44 -3.91 11.77
C PRO A 205 -5.34 -4.93 11.07
N TYR A 206 -5.58 -4.79 9.78
CA TYR A 206 -6.54 -5.58 8.99
C TYR A 206 -5.89 -6.84 8.39
N LEU A 207 -6.69 -7.69 7.75
CA LEU A 207 -6.30 -8.78 6.85
C LEU A 207 -5.29 -9.81 7.43
N THR A 208 -5.39 -10.09 8.72
CA THR A 208 -4.48 -10.98 9.46
C THR A 208 -4.29 -12.33 8.77
N PRO A 209 -3.04 -12.77 8.47
CA PRO A 209 -2.77 -14.05 7.83
C PRO A 209 -3.06 -15.27 8.73
N VAL A 210 -3.19 -16.44 8.11
CA VAL A 210 -3.13 -17.71 8.83
C VAL A 210 -1.68 -17.90 9.36
N PRO A 211 -1.48 -18.36 10.63
CA PRO A 211 -2.47 -18.95 11.54
C PRO A 211 -3.17 -17.96 12.49
N HIS A 212 -2.96 -16.66 12.34
CA HIS A 212 -3.41 -15.63 13.29
C HIS A 212 -4.80 -15.06 13.02
N ARG A 213 -5.59 -15.65 12.11
CA ARG A 213 -6.96 -15.19 11.77
C ARG A 213 -7.80 -14.87 13.01
N GLY A 214 -8.52 -13.72 12.95
CA GLY A 214 -9.37 -13.24 14.04
C GLY A 214 -8.65 -12.46 15.14
N LYS A 215 -7.33 -12.28 15.03
CA LYS A 215 -6.55 -11.37 15.87
C LYS A 215 -6.27 -10.07 15.10
N ARG A 216 -5.88 -9.00 15.79
CA ARG A 216 -5.33 -7.80 15.19
C ARG A 216 -4.06 -8.17 14.40
N ASN A 217 -3.94 -7.71 13.17
CA ASN A 217 -2.75 -7.91 12.34
C ASN A 217 -1.60 -6.99 12.82
N GLU A 218 -0.37 -7.37 12.53
CA GLU A 218 0.84 -6.58 12.80
C GLU A 218 1.96 -6.96 11.82
N SER A 219 2.94 -6.06 11.61
CA SER A 219 4.06 -6.28 10.68
C SER A 219 4.91 -7.52 11.02
N ALA A 220 4.89 -7.98 12.27
CA ALA A 220 5.55 -9.24 12.68
C ALA A 220 4.99 -10.49 11.97
N TYR A 221 3.85 -10.37 11.28
CA TYR A 221 3.24 -11.50 10.55
C TYR A 221 3.65 -11.57 9.06
N ILE A 222 4.46 -10.64 8.55
CA ILE A 222 5.05 -10.70 7.21
C ILE A 222 5.71 -12.06 6.88
N PRO A 223 6.45 -12.72 7.79
CA PRO A 223 7.05 -14.04 7.50
C PRO A 223 6.03 -15.08 7.08
N HIS A 224 4.81 -15.09 7.63
CA HIS A 224 3.76 -16.04 7.24
C HIS A 224 3.28 -15.82 5.80
N ILE A 225 3.23 -14.56 5.36
CA ILE A 225 2.87 -14.19 3.98
C ILE A 225 4.00 -14.61 3.04
N ASN A 226 5.23 -14.28 3.39
CA ASN A 226 6.44 -14.65 2.65
C ASN A 226 6.55 -16.16 2.44
N ASP A 227 6.40 -16.95 3.51
CA ASP A 227 6.49 -18.41 3.46
C ASP A 227 5.37 -19.02 2.61
N PHE A 228 4.17 -18.47 2.68
CA PHE A 228 3.05 -18.91 1.86
C PHE A 228 3.31 -18.67 0.37
N ILE A 229 3.81 -17.48 0.02
CA ILE A 229 4.17 -17.12 -1.37
C ILE A 229 5.29 -18.03 -1.88
N ALA A 230 6.34 -18.24 -1.07
CA ALA A 230 7.46 -19.12 -1.41
C ALA A 230 6.99 -20.54 -1.74
N LYS A 231 6.15 -21.10 -0.88
CA LYS A 231 5.53 -22.42 -1.08
C LYS A 231 4.67 -22.46 -2.34
N SER A 232 3.88 -21.42 -2.59
CA SER A 232 2.98 -21.35 -3.74
C SER A 232 3.73 -21.28 -5.08
N LEU A 233 4.88 -20.61 -5.10
CA LEU A 233 5.73 -20.45 -6.29
C LEU A 233 6.80 -21.55 -6.42
N GLY A 234 6.97 -22.41 -5.41
CA GLY A 234 8.01 -23.45 -5.41
C GLY A 234 9.43 -22.89 -5.31
N VAL A 235 9.61 -21.77 -4.63
CA VAL A 235 10.91 -21.12 -4.37
C VAL A 235 11.22 -21.06 -2.88
N THR A 236 12.42 -20.61 -2.50
CA THR A 236 12.75 -20.46 -1.07
C THR A 236 12.17 -19.15 -0.49
N PRO A 237 11.89 -19.11 0.83
CA PRO A 237 11.47 -17.86 1.50
C PRO A 237 12.48 -16.72 1.32
N GLU A 238 13.77 -17.01 1.29
CA GLU A 238 14.84 -16.03 1.05
C GLU A 238 14.78 -15.45 -0.36
N ALA A 239 14.38 -16.25 -1.37
CA ALA A 239 14.22 -15.76 -2.73
C ALA A 239 13.07 -14.74 -2.82
N VAL A 240 11.95 -15.01 -2.13
CA VAL A 240 10.82 -14.09 -2.05
C VAL A 240 11.21 -12.83 -1.31
N SER A 241 11.74 -12.92 -0.08
CA SER A 241 12.11 -11.75 0.71
C SER A 241 13.17 -10.90 0.02
N THR A 242 14.18 -11.50 -0.62
CA THR A 242 15.21 -10.77 -1.35
C THR A 242 14.63 -10.01 -2.55
N ALA A 243 13.73 -10.63 -3.31
CA ALA A 243 13.10 -9.99 -4.47
C ALA A 243 12.19 -8.85 -4.05
N THR A 244 11.31 -9.08 -3.07
CA THR A 244 10.34 -8.08 -2.60
C THR A 244 11.00 -6.90 -1.88
N ASP A 245 12.07 -7.16 -1.11
CA ASP A 245 12.87 -6.09 -0.48
C ASP A 245 13.54 -5.20 -1.53
N ARG A 246 14.15 -5.80 -2.56
CA ARG A 246 14.73 -5.05 -3.68
C ARG A 246 13.66 -4.22 -4.40
N ASN A 247 12.51 -4.79 -4.66
CA ASN A 247 11.40 -4.11 -5.33
C ASN A 247 10.91 -2.90 -4.52
N ALA A 248 10.71 -3.07 -3.21
CA ALA A 248 10.29 -1.98 -2.32
C ALA A 248 11.36 -0.88 -2.24
N GLN A 249 12.66 -1.24 -2.11
CA GLN A 249 13.75 -0.28 -2.13
C GLN A 249 13.79 0.51 -3.43
N GLN A 250 13.60 -0.17 -4.57
CA GLN A 250 13.59 0.47 -5.89
C GLN A 250 12.39 1.41 -6.06
N LEU A 251 11.18 0.95 -5.70
CA LEU A 251 9.96 1.75 -5.86
C LEU A 251 9.99 3.00 -4.99
N PHE A 252 10.29 2.85 -3.70
CA PHE A 252 10.23 3.93 -2.72
C PHE A 252 11.56 4.65 -2.50
N ASN A 253 12.59 4.34 -3.32
CA ASN A 253 13.94 4.91 -3.21
C ASN A 253 14.54 4.80 -1.79
N LEU A 254 14.38 3.63 -1.15
CA LEU A 254 14.88 3.40 0.21
C LEU A 254 16.35 3.00 0.21
N HIS A 255 17.14 3.60 1.08
CA HIS A 255 18.56 3.32 1.27
C HIS A 255 18.77 2.53 2.58
N LEU A 256 18.50 1.20 2.55
CA LEU A 256 18.50 0.30 3.71
C LEU A 256 19.67 -0.69 3.69
#